data_2efbfff990a108d5abb79124a8334727
#
_entry.id   2efbfff990a108d5abb79124a8334727
#
_cell.length_a   1.000
_cell.length_b   1.000
_cell.length_c   1.000
_cell.angle_alpha   90.00
_cell.angle_beta   90.00
_cell.angle_gamma   90.00
#
_symmetry.space_group_name_H-M   'P 1'
#
loop_
_entity.id
_entity.type
_entity.pdbx_description
1 polymer ?
#
loop_
_entity_poly.entity_id
_entity_poly.type
_entity_poly.pdbx_seq_one_letter_code
_entity_poly.pdbx_strand_id
1 'polypeptide(L)'
;MTLLIIYAVLSIIISFICSILEAVLLSVTPTFIRVKKKEKKAYVTHLEHMKKDVDKPLIAILTLNTVAHTVGAILVGSEAEHVFGNGGNGVFIVSAIMTVLILVVSEIIPKTIGATYWKKLGSFTAIGLKLMIFPLRYTGILWILTQVTKLIGKSAHVSTMSREEFIALTDAAEQEGVFDDNETGYDLSF
;
A
#
# COMPACT_ATOMS: atom_id res chain seq x y z
N MET A 1 -3.86 32.13 3.13
CA MET A 1 -5.02 31.19 3.03
C MET A 1 -4.93 30.29 1.79
N THR A 2 -4.78 30.82 0.58
CA THR A 2 -4.78 29.99 -0.65
C THR A 2 -3.63 28.97 -0.65
N LEU A 3 -2.41 29.37 -0.31
CA LEU A 3 -1.25 28.47 -0.24
C LEU A 3 -1.43 27.38 0.83
N LEU A 4 -1.97 27.73 1.99
CA LEU A 4 -2.28 26.78 3.05
C LEU A 4 -3.20 25.65 2.54
N ILE A 5 -4.28 26.01 1.84
CA ILE A 5 -5.21 25.04 1.26
C ILE A 5 -4.54 24.20 0.19
N ILE A 6 -3.71 24.80 -0.67
CA ILE A 6 -3.00 24.08 -1.73
C ILE A 6 -2.05 23.04 -1.12
N TYR A 7 -1.25 23.41 -0.11
CA TYR A 7 -0.31 22.48 0.54
C TYR A 7 -1.06 21.35 1.26
N ALA A 8 -2.15 21.67 1.96
CA ALA A 8 -2.97 20.67 2.62
C ALA A 8 -3.58 19.67 1.62
N VAL A 9 -4.20 20.16 0.55
CA VAL A 9 -4.84 19.33 -0.47
C VAL A 9 -3.79 18.47 -1.21
N LEU A 10 -2.66 19.04 -1.58
CA LEU A 10 -1.59 18.31 -2.27
C LEU A 10 -1.04 17.17 -1.39
N SER A 11 -0.76 17.45 -0.12
CA SER A 11 -0.28 16.46 0.84
C SER A 11 -1.29 15.32 1.01
N ILE A 12 -2.56 15.65 1.20
CA ILE A 12 -3.64 14.67 1.39
C ILE A 12 -3.81 13.81 0.13
N ILE A 13 -3.78 14.39 -1.06
CA ILE A 13 -3.93 13.63 -2.33
C ILE A 13 -2.79 12.66 -2.53
N ILE A 14 -1.54 13.09 -2.33
CA ILE A 14 -0.36 12.22 -2.48
C ILE A 14 -0.45 11.06 -1.49
N SER A 15 -0.74 11.35 -0.23
CA SER A 15 -0.88 10.34 0.81
C SER A 15 -2.05 9.39 0.54
N PHE A 16 -3.21 9.90 0.10
CA PHE A 16 -4.37 9.11 -0.28
C PHE A 16 -4.03 8.07 -1.36
N ILE A 17 -3.30 8.48 -2.40
CA ILE A 17 -2.85 7.59 -3.47
C ILE A 17 -1.89 6.54 -2.90
N CYS A 18 -0.90 6.93 -2.09
CA CYS A 18 0.04 6.02 -1.45
C CYS A 18 -0.69 4.95 -0.62
N SER A 19 -1.67 5.35 0.18
CA SER A 19 -2.46 4.46 1.04
C SER A 19 -3.31 3.46 0.26
N ILE A 20 -3.88 3.88 -0.88
CA ILE A 20 -4.56 2.93 -1.80
C ILE A 20 -3.57 1.92 -2.36
N LEU A 21 -2.43 2.38 -2.89
CA LEU A 21 -1.42 1.50 -3.50
C LEU A 21 -0.90 0.47 -2.50
N GLU A 22 -0.65 0.87 -1.26
CA GLU A 22 -0.25 0.01 -0.15
C GLU A 22 -1.28 -1.07 0.12
N ALA A 23 -2.53 -0.66 0.38
CA ALA A 23 -3.60 -1.58 0.73
C ALA A 23 -3.88 -2.60 -0.38
N VAL A 24 -3.89 -2.16 -1.64
CA VAL A 24 -4.07 -3.05 -2.80
C VAL A 24 -2.89 -4.01 -2.94
N LEU A 25 -1.65 -3.51 -2.85
CA LEU A 25 -0.44 -4.35 -2.96
C LEU A 25 -0.44 -5.47 -1.92
N LEU A 26 -0.82 -5.16 -0.68
CA LEU A 26 -0.89 -6.15 0.39
C LEU A 26 -2.04 -7.14 0.18
N SER A 27 -3.19 -6.69 -0.31
CA SER A 27 -4.40 -7.51 -0.51
C SER A 27 -4.35 -8.42 -1.74
N VAL A 28 -3.49 -8.12 -2.74
CA VAL A 28 -3.37 -8.94 -3.94
C VAL A 28 -2.83 -10.32 -3.61
N THR A 29 -3.55 -11.37 -4.03
CA THR A 29 -3.18 -12.77 -3.80
C THR A 29 -2.40 -13.37 -4.98
N PRO A 30 -1.50 -14.35 -4.73
CA PRO A 30 -0.82 -15.08 -5.80
C PRO A 30 -1.77 -15.77 -6.79
N THR A 31 -2.89 -16.28 -6.28
CA THR A 31 -3.93 -16.93 -7.10
C THR A 31 -4.54 -15.95 -8.09
N PHE A 32 -4.88 -14.74 -7.66
CA PHE A 32 -5.40 -13.70 -8.56
C PHE A 32 -4.40 -13.36 -9.67
N ILE A 33 -3.12 -13.25 -9.33
CA ILE A 33 -2.04 -12.99 -10.31
C ILE A 33 -2.01 -14.10 -11.35
N ARG A 34 -2.07 -15.39 -10.94
CA ARG A 34 -2.06 -16.55 -11.86
C ARG A 34 -3.26 -16.53 -12.80
N VAL A 35 -4.46 -16.26 -12.29
CA VAL A 35 -5.69 -16.17 -13.10
C VAL A 35 -5.58 -15.05 -14.12
N LYS A 36 -5.20 -13.85 -13.71
CA LYS A 36 -5.07 -12.69 -14.60
C LYS A 36 -3.91 -12.82 -15.60
N LYS A 37 -2.90 -13.60 -15.29
CA LYS A 37 -1.80 -13.93 -16.21
C LYS A 37 -2.29 -14.79 -17.39
N LYS A 38 -3.19 -15.74 -17.14
CA LYS A 38 -3.86 -16.52 -18.20
C LYS A 38 -4.67 -15.62 -19.15
N GLU A 39 -5.24 -14.53 -18.62
CA GLU A 39 -5.96 -13.51 -19.43
C GLU A 39 -5.01 -12.58 -20.22
N LYS A 40 -3.69 -12.79 -20.19
CA LYS A 40 -2.66 -12.00 -20.91
C LYS A 40 -2.70 -10.50 -20.61
N LYS A 41 -3.09 -10.09 -19.42
CA LYS A 41 -3.12 -8.68 -19.01
C LYS A 41 -1.71 -8.15 -18.75
N ALA A 42 -1.26 -7.15 -19.50
CA ALA A 42 0.12 -6.62 -19.45
C ALA A 42 0.56 -6.13 -18.04
N TYR A 43 -0.35 -5.54 -17.26
CA TYR A 43 -0.04 -5.04 -15.91
C TYR A 43 0.30 -6.17 -14.91
N VAL A 44 -0.15 -7.39 -15.18
CA VAL A 44 -0.01 -8.53 -14.26
C VAL A 44 1.45 -8.93 -14.08
N THR A 45 2.26 -8.84 -15.13
CA THR A 45 3.69 -9.14 -15.05
C THR A 45 4.42 -8.19 -14.09
N HIS A 46 4.07 -6.91 -14.12
CA HIS A 46 4.62 -5.92 -13.18
C HIS A 46 4.15 -6.19 -11.75
N LEU A 47 2.86 -6.47 -11.58
CA LEU A 47 2.29 -6.77 -10.27
C LEU A 47 2.89 -8.05 -9.65
N GLU A 48 3.10 -9.09 -10.47
CA GLU A 48 3.79 -10.32 -10.05
C GLU A 48 5.22 -10.04 -9.57
N HIS A 49 5.96 -9.23 -10.31
CA HIS A 49 7.33 -8.87 -9.93
C HIS A 49 7.37 -8.10 -8.61
N MET A 50 6.45 -7.14 -8.44
CA MET A 50 6.34 -6.36 -7.20
C MET A 50 5.87 -7.21 -6.01
N LYS A 51 5.04 -8.23 -6.25
CA LYS A 51 4.56 -9.12 -5.19
C LYS A 51 5.62 -10.16 -4.79
N LYS A 52 6.53 -10.53 -5.69
CA LYS A 52 7.69 -11.41 -5.36
C LYS A 52 8.72 -10.73 -4.47
N ASP A 53 8.92 -9.44 -4.64
CA ASP A 53 9.84 -8.62 -3.84
C ASP A 53 9.04 -7.40 -3.34
N VAL A 54 8.17 -7.67 -2.35
CA VAL A 54 7.22 -6.69 -1.83
C VAL A 54 7.89 -5.56 -1.05
N ASP A 55 9.10 -5.79 -0.55
CA ASP A 55 9.83 -4.81 0.26
C ASP A 55 10.12 -3.53 -0.52
N LYS A 56 10.58 -3.64 -1.76
CA LYS A 56 10.90 -2.46 -2.59
C LYS A 56 9.70 -1.54 -2.84
N PRO A 57 8.55 -2.04 -3.34
CA PRO A 57 7.39 -1.18 -3.51
C PRO A 57 6.85 -0.65 -2.17
N LEU A 58 6.88 -1.43 -1.07
CA LEU A 58 6.47 -0.94 0.24
C LEU A 58 7.38 0.19 0.74
N ILE A 59 8.70 0.04 0.64
CA ILE A 59 9.65 1.09 0.99
C ILE A 59 9.36 2.36 0.18
N ALA A 60 9.10 2.24 -1.12
CA ALA A 60 8.79 3.38 -1.96
C ALA A 60 7.49 4.09 -1.54
N ILE A 61 6.43 3.34 -1.26
CA ILE A 61 5.16 3.88 -0.78
C ILE A 61 5.35 4.59 0.56
N LEU A 62 5.95 3.91 1.54
CA LEU A 62 6.16 4.44 2.88
C LEU A 62 7.01 5.71 2.86
N THR A 63 8.07 5.72 2.05
CA THR A 63 8.93 6.91 1.89
C THR A 63 8.14 8.10 1.36
N LEU A 64 7.40 7.92 0.26
CA LEU A 64 6.63 9.01 -0.33
C LEU A 64 5.49 9.47 0.59
N ASN A 65 4.82 8.53 1.26
CA ASN A 65 3.77 8.83 2.21
C ASN A 65 4.29 9.65 3.40
N THR A 66 5.42 9.22 3.99
CA THR A 66 6.07 9.95 5.09
C THR A 66 6.52 11.34 4.65
N VAL A 67 7.12 11.48 3.47
CA VAL A 67 7.51 12.78 2.92
C VAL A 67 6.28 13.67 2.72
N ALA A 68 5.19 13.14 2.15
CA ALA A 68 3.96 13.89 1.94
C ALA A 68 3.38 14.41 3.27
N HIS A 69 3.32 13.59 4.30
CA HIS A 69 2.84 13.98 5.63
C HIS A 69 3.75 15.01 6.29
N THR A 70 5.06 14.73 6.33
CA THR A 70 6.02 15.57 7.06
C THR A 70 6.18 16.95 6.40
N VAL A 71 6.46 16.96 5.09
CA VAL A 71 6.63 18.21 4.35
C VAL A 71 5.30 18.96 4.27
N GLY A 72 4.20 18.25 4.03
CA GLY A 72 2.86 18.83 4.02
C GLY A 72 2.50 19.50 5.34
N ALA A 73 2.72 18.84 6.49
CA ALA A 73 2.45 19.40 7.80
C ALA A 73 3.32 20.64 8.09
N ILE A 74 4.61 20.60 7.73
CA ILE A 74 5.52 21.76 7.89
C ILE A 74 5.04 22.95 7.06
N LEU A 75 4.71 22.74 5.79
CA LEU A 75 4.26 23.82 4.90
C LEU A 75 2.90 24.40 5.34
N VAL A 76 1.96 23.54 5.75
CA VAL A 76 0.66 23.98 6.28
C VAL A 76 0.84 24.73 7.59
N GLY A 77 1.72 24.25 8.49
CA GLY A 77 2.00 24.92 9.76
C GLY A 77 2.62 26.31 9.55
N SER A 78 3.61 26.42 8.68
CA SER A 78 4.25 27.71 8.33
C SER A 78 3.26 28.70 7.74
N GLU A 79 2.40 28.26 6.81
CA GLU A 79 1.38 29.12 6.23
C GLU A 79 0.29 29.50 7.26
N ALA A 80 -0.01 28.61 8.22
CA ALA A 80 -0.93 28.94 9.31
C ALA A 80 -0.39 30.06 10.20
N GLU A 81 0.92 30.05 10.52
CA GLU A 81 1.57 31.13 11.25
C GLU A 81 1.51 32.47 10.52
N HIS A 82 1.72 32.47 9.19
CA HIS A 82 1.56 33.68 8.36
C HIS A 82 0.14 34.21 8.36
N VAL A 83 -0.86 33.34 8.41
CA VAL A 83 -2.27 33.73 8.33
C VAL A 83 -2.85 34.16 9.67
N PHE A 84 -2.52 33.44 10.76
CA PHE A 84 -3.13 33.61 12.08
C PHE A 84 -2.20 34.28 13.10
N GLY A 85 -0.92 34.54 12.75
CA GLY A 85 0.10 35.09 13.63
C GLY A 85 0.75 34.04 14.54
N ASN A 86 1.95 34.37 15.02
CA ASN A 86 2.75 33.49 15.86
C ASN A 86 2.08 33.23 17.22
N GLY A 87 1.95 31.95 17.59
CA GLY A 87 1.50 31.53 18.92
C GLY A 87 0.00 31.63 19.16
N GLY A 88 -0.80 31.91 18.12
CA GLY A 88 -2.25 31.97 18.23
C GLY A 88 -2.95 30.61 18.23
N ASN A 89 -4.15 30.53 18.81
CA ASN A 89 -5.02 29.35 18.77
C ASN A 89 -5.28 28.86 17.34
N GLY A 90 -5.17 29.74 16.32
CA GLY A 90 -5.38 29.42 14.92
C GLY A 90 -4.42 28.35 14.37
N VAL A 91 -3.14 28.42 14.71
CA VAL A 91 -2.14 27.43 14.28
C VAL A 91 -2.45 26.07 14.90
N PHE A 92 -2.78 26.04 16.18
CA PHE A 92 -3.18 24.81 16.86
C PHE A 92 -4.40 24.15 16.24
N ILE A 93 -5.46 24.95 15.94
CA ILE A 93 -6.70 24.47 15.31
C ILE A 93 -6.40 23.90 13.92
N VAL A 94 -5.61 24.61 13.10
CA VAL A 94 -5.22 24.12 11.76
C VAL A 94 -4.45 22.81 11.85
N SER A 95 -3.50 22.70 12.79
CA SER A 95 -2.72 21.47 12.98
C SER A 95 -3.59 20.31 13.45
N ALA A 96 -4.53 20.55 14.35
CA ALA A 96 -5.49 19.53 14.81
C ALA A 96 -6.42 19.05 13.66
N ILE A 97 -6.96 19.98 12.88
CA ILE A 97 -7.77 19.66 11.70
C ILE A 97 -6.94 18.86 10.68
N MET A 98 -5.71 19.30 10.40
CA MET A 98 -4.83 18.62 9.46
C MET A 98 -4.52 17.18 9.90
N THR A 99 -4.27 16.96 11.20
CA THR A 99 -4.05 15.62 11.75
C THR A 99 -5.25 14.71 11.54
N VAL A 100 -6.47 15.20 11.80
CA VAL A 100 -7.70 14.43 11.57
C VAL A 100 -7.92 14.15 10.09
N LEU A 101 -7.68 15.12 9.22
CA LEU A 101 -7.79 14.95 7.77
C LEU A 101 -6.78 13.90 7.24
N ILE A 102 -5.54 13.96 7.70
CA ILE A 102 -4.54 12.96 7.34
C ILE A 102 -5.00 11.58 7.81
N LEU A 103 -5.38 11.42 9.06
CA LEU A 103 -5.75 10.12 9.60
C LEU A 103 -6.98 9.55 8.89
N VAL A 104 -8.05 10.33 8.74
CA VAL A 104 -9.32 9.82 8.23
C VAL A 104 -9.30 9.77 6.71
N VAL A 105 -8.99 10.89 6.05
CA VAL A 105 -9.14 11.04 4.59
C VAL A 105 -7.96 10.41 3.85
N SER A 106 -6.72 10.51 4.36
CA SER A 106 -5.57 10.01 3.61
C SER A 106 -5.04 8.66 4.08
N GLU A 107 -5.52 8.12 5.21
CA GLU A 107 -5.10 6.81 5.73
C GLU A 107 -6.26 5.82 5.80
N ILE A 108 -7.27 6.05 6.67
CA ILE A 108 -8.31 5.06 6.96
C ILE A 108 -9.18 4.79 5.73
N ILE A 109 -9.73 5.83 5.13
CA ILE A 109 -10.63 5.68 3.97
C ILE A 109 -9.93 5.02 2.79
N PRO A 110 -8.76 5.48 2.30
CA PRO A 110 -8.13 4.89 1.13
C PRO A 110 -7.63 3.47 1.39
N LYS A 111 -7.13 3.13 2.58
CA LYS A 111 -6.76 1.76 2.94
C LYS A 111 -7.97 0.82 2.92
N THR A 112 -9.10 1.27 3.43
CA THR A 112 -10.36 0.51 3.37
C THR A 112 -10.82 0.30 1.93
N ILE A 113 -10.80 1.35 1.11
CA ILE A 113 -11.13 1.26 -0.33
C ILE A 113 -10.17 0.31 -1.05
N GLY A 114 -8.86 0.46 -0.82
CA GLY A 114 -7.83 -0.38 -1.42
C GLY A 114 -8.00 -1.85 -1.06
N ALA A 115 -8.23 -2.15 0.22
CA ALA A 115 -8.45 -3.51 0.69
C ALA A 115 -9.77 -4.13 0.19
N THR A 116 -10.83 -3.33 0.04
CA THR A 116 -12.13 -3.80 -0.44
C THR A 116 -12.14 -4.01 -1.96
N TYR A 117 -11.59 -3.07 -2.71
CA TYR A 117 -11.66 -3.06 -4.18
C TYR A 117 -10.37 -3.46 -4.88
N TRP A 118 -9.44 -4.15 -4.20
CA TRP A 118 -8.13 -4.51 -4.68
C TRP A 118 -8.12 -5.22 -6.05
N LYS A 119 -9.14 -6.06 -6.33
CA LYS A 119 -9.25 -6.77 -7.63
C LYS A 119 -9.44 -5.81 -8.81
N LYS A 120 -10.18 -4.72 -8.61
CA LYS A 120 -10.43 -3.69 -9.62
C LYS A 120 -9.27 -2.71 -9.73
N LEU A 121 -8.62 -2.41 -8.61
CA LEU A 121 -7.53 -1.45 -8.50
C LEU A 121 -6.15 -2.02 -8.87
N GLY A 122 -6.03 -3.33 -9.11
CA GLY A 122 -4.76 -3.98 -9.41
C GLY A 122 -3.99 -3.40 -10.60
N SER A 123 -4.68 -2.97 -11.67
CA SER A 123 -4.04 -2.31 -12.81
C SER A 123 -3.55 -0.90 -12.49
N PHE A 124 -4.36 -0.12 -11.76
CA PHE A 124 -3.98 1.20 -11.27
C PHE A 124 -2.74 1.11 -10.36
N THR A 125 -2.74 0.15 -9.45
CA THR A 125 -1.63 -0.08 -8.53
C THR A 125 -0.34 -0.46 -9.25
N ALA A 126 -0.40 -1.36 -10.24
CA ALA A 126 0.79 -1.73 -11.01
C ALA A 126 1.43 -0.55 -11.74
N ILE A 127 0.62 0.35 -12.30
CA ILE A 127 1.09 1.56 -12.99
C ILE A 127 1.60 2.60 -11.98
N GLY A 128 0.84 2.86 -10.93
CA GLY A 128 1.19 3.82 -9.88
C GLY A 128 2.51 3.48 -9.19
N LEU A 129 2.71 2.21 -8.83
CA LEU A 129 3.96 1.73 -8.24
C LEU A 129 5.14 1.87 -9.18
N LYS A 130 4.96 1.55 -10.47
CA LYS A 130 6.02 1.73 -11.47
C LYS A 130 6.43 3.20 -11.57
N LEU A 131 5.47 4.11 -11.62
CA LEU A 131 5.72 5.55 -11.67
C LEU A 131 6.42 6.06 -10.41
N MET A 132 6.04 5.55 -9.24
CA MET A 132 6.60 5.95 -7.95
C MET A 132 8.02 5.40 -7.73
N ILE A 133 8.28 4.15 -8.08
CA ILE A 133 9.60 3.51 -7.92
C ILE A 133 10.65 4.14 -8.85
N PHE A 134 10.23 4.59 -10.04
CA PHE A 134 11.14 5.15 -11.05
C PHE A 134 11.99 6.31 -10.50
N PRO A 135 11.42 7.42 -9.97
CA PRO A 135 12.22 8.52 -9.42
C PRO A 135 13.01 8.12 -8.17
N LEU A 136 12.43 7.31 -7.27
CA LEU A 136 13.11 6.90 -6.05
C LEU A 136 14.34 6.01 -6.31
N ARG A 137 14.35 5.29 -7.42
CA ARG A 137 15.52 4.51 -7.84
C ARG A 137 16.72 5.38 -8.15
N TYR A 138 16.49 6.56 -8.75
CA TYR A 138 17.57 7.49 -9.12
C TYR A 138 18.11 8.29 -7.92
N THR A 139 17.31 8.51 -6.88
CA THR A 139 17.75 9.23 -5.68
C THR A 139 18.66 8.40 -4.76
N GLY A 140 18.83 7.10 -5.02
CA GLY A 140 19.59 6.20 -4.15
C GLY A 140 18.90 5.87 -2.81
N ILE A 141 17.80 6.51 -2.47
CA ILE A 141 17.05 6.31 -1.22
C ILE A 141 16.61 4.85 -1.09
N LEU A 142 16.09 4.26 -2.16
CA LEU A 142 15.69 2.84 -2.16
C LEU A 142 16.88 1.91 -1.84
N TRP A 143 18.08 2.23 -2.31
CA TRP A 143 19.26 1.42 -2.01
C TRP A 143 19.61 1.50 -0.53
N ILE A 144 19.65 2.72 0.05
CA ILE A 144 19.93 2.92 1.49
C ILE A 144 18.92 2.18 2.35
N LEU A 145 17.63 2.38 2.11
CA LEU A 145 16.54 1.77 2.89
C LEU A 145 16.52 0.25 2.74
N THR A 146 16.81 -0.28 1.53
CA THR A 146 16.94 -1.73 1.34
C THR A 146 18.13 -2.31 2.12
N GLN A 147 19.22 -1.56 2.28
CA GLN A 147 20.34 -2.02 3.14
C GLN A 147 19.94 -2.04 4.62
N VAL A 148 19.19 -1.03 5.07
CA VAL A 148 18.66 -0.98 6.45
C VAL A 148 17.74 -2.16 6.72
N THR A 149 16.79 -2.48 5.81
CA THR A 149 15.90 -3.64 5.99
C THR A 149 16.66 -4.96 6.01
N LYS A 150 17.69 -5.12 5.18
CA LYS A 150 18.56 -6.30 5.20
C LYS A 150 19.37 -6.43 6.49
N LEU A 151 19.75 -5.33 7.11
CA LEU A 151 20.50 -5.30 8.37
C LEU A 151 19.63 -5.72 9.55
N ILE A 152 18.34 -5.34 9.55
CA ILE A 152 17.40 -5.61 10.64
C ILE A 152 16.91 -7.06 10.65
N GLY A 153 16.88 -7.69 9.50
CA GLY A 153 16.48 -9.09 9.38
C GLY A 153 16.16 -9.47 7.94
N LYS A 154 16.35 -10.72 7.63
CA LYS A 154 15.86 -11.26 6.35
C LYS A 154 14.38 -10.94 6.27
N SER A 155 14.01 -10.18 5.25
CA SER A 155 12.63 -9.92 4.89
C SER A 155 11.76 -11.12 5.22
N ALA A 156 10.64 -10.86 5.88
CA ALA A 156 9.63 -11.89 6.03
C ALA A 156 9.35 -12.41 4.61
N HIS A 157 9.96 -13.54 4.27
CA HIS A 157 9.59 -14.23 3.06
C HIS A 157 8.08 -14.32 3.11
N VAL A 158 7.40 -13.89 2.04
CA VAL A 158 6.04 -14.33 1.77
C VAL A 158 6.11 -15.83 2.00
N SER A 159 5.65 -16.27 3.15
CA SER A 159 5.71 -17.67 3.53
C SER A 159 4.99 -18.40 2.41
N THR A 160 5.74 -19.14 1.63
CA THR A 160 5.13 -20.19 0.83
C THR A 160 4.33 -20.98 1.84
N MET A 161 3.02 -20.90 1.71
CA MET A 161 2.09 -21.60 2.59
C MET A 161 2.64 -22.99 2.88
N SER A 162 2.87 -23.32 4.14
CA SER A 162 3.43 -24.62 4.49
C SER A 162 2.43 -25.68 4.03
N ARG A 163 2.91 -26.89 3.81
CA ARG A 163 2.03 -28.01 3.44
C ARG A 163 0.89 -28.17 4.47
N GLU A 164 1.19 -27.92 5.74
CA GLU A 164 0.25 -28.00 6.85
C GLU A 164 -0.82 -26.88 6.79
N GLU A 165 -0.43 -25.65 6.46
CA GLU A 165 -1.36 -24.53 6.23
C GLU A 165 -2.24 -24.76 5.02
N PHE A 166 -1.71 -25.40 3.97
CA PHE A 166 -2.51 -25.75 2.79
C PHE A 166 -3.54 -26.82 3.10
N ILE A 167 -3.17 -27.86 3.86
CA ILE A 167 -4.09 -28.92 4.31
C ILE A 167 -5.18 -28.30 5.19
N ALA A 168 -4.82 -27.48 6.18
CA ALA A 168 -5.78 -26.82 7.06
C ALA A 168 -6.76 -25.91 6.30
N LEU A 169 -6.32 -25.23 5.25
CA LEU A 169 -7.19 -24.42 4.38
C LEU A 169 -8.11 -25.28 3.50
N THR A 170 -7.63 -26.44 3.07
CA THR A 170 -8.44 -27.38 2.29
C THR A 170 -9.54 -27.97 3.16
N ASP A 171 -9.20 -28.37 4.39
CA ASP A 171 -10.16 -28.90 5.37
C ASP A 171 -11.20 -27.83 5.77
N ALA A 172 -10.78 -26.58 5.94
CA ALA A 172 -11.70 -25.48 6.23
C ALA A 172 -12.65 -25.19 5.05
N ALA A 173 -12.14 -25.22 3.82
CA ALA A 173 -12.94 -25.02 2.62
C ALA A 173 -13.94 -26.16 2.37
N GLU A 174 -13.58 -27.38 2.75
CA GLU A 174 -14.48 -28.56 2.73
C GLU A 174 -15.59 -28.41 3.76
N GLN A 175 -15.27 -27.96 4.99
CA GLN A 175 -16.26 -27.67 6.04
C GLN A 175 -17.20 -26.52 5.67
N GLU A 176 -16.75 -25.54 4.89
CA GLU A 176 -17.58 -24.44 4.38
C GLU A 176 -18.40 -24.81 3.13
N GLY A 177 -18.31 -26.07 2.65
CA GLY A 177 -19.05 -26.56 1.50
C GLY A 177 -18.66 -25.92 0.16
N VAL A 178 -17.44 -25.42 0.06
CA VAL A 178 -16.90 -24.81 -1.17
C VAL A 178 -16.54 -25.88 -2.22
N PHE A 179 -16.32 -27.13 -1.76
CA PHE A 179 -16.10 -28.31 -2.61
C PHE A 179 -17.28 -29.25 -2.50
N ASP A 180 -17.79 -29.71 -3.62
CA ASP A 180 -18.82 -30.76 -3.68
C ASP A 180 -18.14 -32.12 -3.40
N ASP A 181 -18.81 -33.02 -2.65
CA ASP A 181 -18.28 -34.33 -2.24
C ASP A 181 -17.75 -35.20 -3.38
N ASN A 182 -18.02 -34.85 -4.63
CA ASN A 182 -17.59 -35.58 -5.81
C ASN A 182 -16.25 -35.11 -6.42
N GLU A 183 -15.63 -34.01 -5.93
CA GLU A 183 -14.37 -33.51 -6.47
C GLU A 183 -13.13 -33.89 -5.66
N THR A 184 -13.31 -34.52 -4.49
CA THR A 184 -12.22 -34.97 -3.60
C THR A 184 -11.56 -36.29 -3.99
N GLY A 185 -11.87 -36.83 -5.16
CA GLY A 185 -11.36 -38.12 -5.67
C GLY A 185 -9.89 -38.15 -6.11
N TYR A 186 -9.05 -37.21 -5.66
CA TYR A 186 -7.61 -37.33 -5.87
C TYR A 186 -6.99 -38.10 -4.69
N ASP A 187 -6.83 -39.40 -4.88
CA ASP A 187 -6.05 -40.29 -4.05
C ASP A 187 -4.61 -39.72 -3.90
N LEU A 188 -4.32 -39.20 -2.71
CA LEU A 188 -3.01 -38.68 -2.32
C LEU A 188 -2.12 -39.79 -1.73
N SER A 189 -2.22 -41.02 -2.24
CA SER A 189 -1.31 -42.10 -1.90
C SER A 189 -0.01 -41.95 -2.72
N PHE A 190 0.96 -41.18 -2.19
CA PHE A 190 2.37 -41.25 -2.52
C PHE A 190 3.23 -41.36 -1.27
#